data_845cb88370b4cc90b3fd4bde2276b662
#
_entry.id   845cb88370b4cc90b3fd4bde2276b662
#
_cell.length_a   1.000
_cell.length_b   1.000
_cell.length_c   1.000
_cell.angle_alpha   90.00
_cell.angle_beta   90.00
_cell.angle_gamma   90.00
#
_symmetry.space_group_name_H-M   'P 1'
#
loop_
_entity.id
_entity.type
_entity.pdbx_description
1 polymer ?
#
loop_
_entity_poly.entity_id
_entity_poly.type
_entity_poly.pdbx_seq_one_letter_code
_entity_poly.pdbx_strand_id
1 'polypeptide(L)'
;MSTITVKDGTEIYYKDWGTGQPIVFHHGWPLSADDWDAQMMFFLKQGYRVIAHDRRGHGRSGQSSEGNNMETYAADVAELTAALDLKDAIHIGHSTGGGEVIRYASKYGKGRVSKAIIISAVTPIMIKNEANPDGVPLSVFDEIREGTGFNRAQYFYDFPIAFYGWNREGTTVQEGIKHNWWRQGMMGSVLANYEGIKAFSESDFTEDLKSLNIPVLVLHGEDDQIVPYNQAPKAAALLKNGKLISYPEFPHGMPTTEAETINNDILEFIKS
;
A
#
# COMPACT_ATOMS: atom_id res chain seq x y z
N MET A 1 0.68 -23.32 -2.29
CA MET A 1 0.49 -21.87 -2.16
C MET A 1 -0.61 -21.47 -3.15
N SER A 2 -1.49 -20.55 -2.76
CA SER A 2 -2.53 -20.11 -3.68
C SER A 2 -1.98 -19.06 -4.63
N THR A 3 -2.09 -19.29 -5.93
CA THR A 3 -1.68 -18.36 -6.99
C THR A 3 -2.76 -18.27 -8.05
N ILE A 4 -2.84 -17.15 -8.75
CA ILE A 4 -3.49 -17.04 -10.05
C ILE A 4 -2.45 -16.71 -11.11
N THR A 5 -2.70 -17.09 -12.34
CA THR A 5 -1.90 -16.65 -13.48
C THR A 5 -2.64 -15.53 -14.19
N VAL A 6 -2.07 -14.32 -14.21
CA VAL A 6 -2.66 -13.17 -14.91
C VAL A 6 -2.35 -13.22 -16.40
N LYS A 7 -3.00 -12.36 -17.18
CA LYS A 7 -3.04 -12.39 -18.65
C LYS A 7 -1.67 -12.50 -19.35
N ASP A 8 -0.64 -11.90 -18.79
CA ASP A 8 0.73 -11.94 -19.34
C ASP A 8 1.55 -13.16 -18.91
N GLY A 9 0.93 -14.08 -18.14
CA GLY A 9 1.57 -15.30 -17.63
C GLY A 9 2.25 -15.15 -16.28
N THR A 10 2.20 -13.95 -15.65
CA THR A 10 2.77 -13.74 -14.33
C THR A 10 1.90 -14.43 -13.26
N GLU A 11 2.52 -15.17 -12.36
CA GLU A 11 1.83 -15.75 -11.20
C GLU A 11 1.72 -14.72 -10.06
N ILE A 12 0.52 -14.49 -9.56
CA ILE A 12 0.24 -13.64 -8.42
C ILE A 12 -0.14 -14.51 -7.23
N TYR A 13 0.71 -14.50 -6.20
CA TYR A 13 0.45 -15.17 -4.94
C TYR A 13 -0.56 -14.40 -4.10
N TYR A 14 -1.41 -15.13 -3.36
CA TYR A 14 -2.31 -14.53 -2.39
C TYR A 14 -2.59 -15.43 -1.20
N LYS A 15 -2.98 -14.80 -0.07
CA LYS A 15 -3.61 -15.43 1.10
C LYS A 15 -5.11 -15.16 1.02
N ASP A 16 -5.94 -16.11 1.45
CA ASP A 16 -7.40 -15.99 1.42
C ASP A 16 -8.00 -16.81 2.56
N TRP A 17 -8.53 -16.15 3.57
CA TRP A 17 -9.05 -16.78 4.78
C TRP A 17 -10.42 -16.23 5.16
N GLY A 18 -11.32 -17.11 5.67
CA GLY A 18 -12.67 -16.74 6.10
C GLY A 18 -13.69 -16.73 4.98
N THR A 19 -14.93 -16.33 5.29
CA THR A 19 -16.09 -16.45 4.38
C THR A 19 -17.03 -15.24 4.38
N GLY A 20 -16.75 -14.20 5.19
CA GLY A 20 -17.58 -12.99 5.27
C GLY A 20 -17.40 -12.02 4.11
N GLN A 21 -17.79 -10.74 4.30
CA GLN A 21 -17.53 -9.68 3.34
C GLN A 21 -16.03 -9.59 3.07
N PRO A 22 -15.61 -9.52 1.80
CA PRO A 22 -14.18 -9.52 1.47
C PRO A 22 -13.49 -8.21 1.87
N ILE A 23 -12.32 -8.32 2.49
CA ILE A 23 -11.34 -7.25 2.68
C ILE A 23 -10.08 -7.64 1.92
N VAL A 24 -9.65 -6.82 0.97
CA VAL A 24 -8.44 -7.03 0.15
C VAL A 24 -7.37 -6.04 0.59
N PHE A 25 -6.21 -6.56 0.98
CA PHE A 25 -5.07 -5.78 1.47
C PHE A 25 -3.99 -5.64 0.41
N HIS A 26 -3.49 -4.41 0.24
CA HIS A 26 -2.49 -4.01 -0.73
C HIS A 26 -1.26 -3.46 -0.01
N HIS A 27 -0.15 -4.17 -0.10
CA HIS A 27 1.07 -3.84 0.64
C HIS A 27 1.83 -2.63 0.07
N GLY A 28 2.63 -1.99 0.93
CA GLY A 28 3.59 -0.95 0.55
C GLY A 28 4.81 -1.50 -0.20
N TRP A 29 5.60 -0.62 -0.80
CA TRP A 29 6.90 -0.97 -1.35
C TRP A 29 7.96 -1.08 -0.21
N PRO A 30 8.87 -2.02 -0.27
CA PRO A 30 9.03 -3.19 -1.15
C PRO A 30 8.50 -4.48 -0.51
N LEU A 31 7.43 -4.37 0.25
CA LEU A 31 6.90 -5.41 1.14
C LEU A 31 6.12 -6.53 0.40
N SER A 32 5.30 -7.26 1.13
CA SER A 32 4.50 -8.38 0.65
C SER A 32 3.20 -8.50 1.45
N ALA A 33 2.35 -9.47 1.14
CA ALA A 33 1.15 -9.79 1.91
C ALA A 33 1.44 -10.12 3.39
N ASP A 34 2.68 -10.43 3.75
CA ASP A 34 3.07 -10.74 5.14
C ASP A 34 3.05 -9.49 6.04
N ASP A 35 3.09 -8.30 5.46
CA ASP A 35 2.98 -7.05 6.22
C ASP A 35 1.60 -6.86 6.84
N TRP A 36 0.59 -7.54 6.30
CA TRP A 36 -0.80 -7.47 6.72
C TRP A 36 -1.25 -8.55 7.71
N ASP A 37 -0.35 -9.42 8.19
CA ASP A 37 -0.72 -10.57 9.03
C ASP A 37 -1.51 -10.17 10.29
N ALA A 38 -1.13 -9.07 10.94
CA ALA A 38 -1.83 -8.58 12.14
C ALA A 38 -3.25 -8.10 11.80
N GLN A 39 -3.42 -7.33 10.72
CA GLN A 39 -4.72 -6.85 10.26
C GLN A 39 -5.59 -8.00 9.79
N MET A 40 -5.03 -8.92 9.01
CA MET A 40 -5.76 -10.11 8.54
C MET A 40 -6.31 -10.91 9.70
N MET A 41 -5.52 -11.16 10.74
CA MET A 41 -5.96 -11.88 11.94
C MET A 41 -7.01 -11.11 12.74
N PHE A 42 -6.91 -9.78 12.81
CA PHE A 42 -7.91 -8.95 13.48
C PHE A 42 -9.26 -9.02 12.76
N PHE A 43 -9.30 -8.75 11.45
CA PHE A 43 -10.55 -8.75 10.68
C PHE A 43 -11.14 -10.14 10.47
N LEU A 44 -10.31 -11.18 10.38
CA LEU A 44 -10.78 -12.56 10.35
C LEU A 44 -11.59 -12.91 11.62
N LYS A 45 -11.12 -12.48 12.81
CA LYS A 45 -11.85 -12.65 14.08
C LYS A 45 -13.14 -11.83 14.15
N GLN A 46 -13.27 -10.78 13.35
CA GLN A 46 -14.49 -9.98 13.20
C GLN A 46 -15.48 -10.59 12.18
N GLY A 47 -15.14 -11.72 11.56
CA GLY A 47 -16.02 -12.44 10.63
C GLY A 47 -15.87 -12.01 9.15
N TYR A 48 -14.86 -11.27 8.78
CA TYR A 48 -14.58 -10.93 7.39
C TYR A 48 -13.80 -12.03 6.67
N ARG A 49 -13.96 -12.11 5.35
CA ARG A 49 -13.02 -12.82 4.48
C ARG A 49 -11.85 -11.90 4.18
N VAL A 50 -10.64 -12.32 4.51
CA VAL A 50 -9.43 -11.49 4.40
C VAL A 50 -8.51 -12.03 3.31
N ILE A 51 -8.18 -11.19 2.35
CA ILE A 51 -7.33 -11.52 1.20
C ILE A 51 -6.15 -10.54 1.18
N ALA A 52 -4.94 -11.04 1.00
CA ALA A 52 -3.75 -10.22 0.76
C ALA A 52 -2.92 -10.85 -0.34
N HIS A 53 -2.49 -10.07 -1.32
CA HIS A 53 -1.65 -10.55 -2.41
C HIS A 53 -0.23 -10.00 -2.32
N ASP A 54 0.71 -10.73 -2.86
CA ASP A 54 2.02 -10.19 -3.19
C ASP A 54 1.94 -9.56 -4.59
N ARG A 55 2.24 -8.26 -4.71
CA ARG A 55 2.30 -7.59 -6.02
C ARG A 55 3.30 -8.28 -6.93
N ARG A 56 3.12 -8.25 -8.26
CA ARG A 56 4.13 -8.77 -9.20
C ARG A 56 5.52 -8.28 -8.83
N GLY A 57 6.52 -9.13 -8.95
CA GLY A 57 7.90 -8.84 -8.59
C GLY A 57 8.19 -8.72 -7.10
N HIS A 58 7.20 -8.89 -6.22
CA HIS A 58 7.34 -8.84 -4.77
C HIS A 58 7.02 -10.18 -4.14
N GLY A 59 7.58 -10.42 -2.95
CA GLY A 59 7.30 -11.60 -2.15
C GLY A 59 7.41 -12.92 -2.94
N ARG A 60 6.30 -13.65 -3.00
CA ARG A 60 6.16 -14.98 -3.64
C ARG A 60 5.59 -14.92 -5.06
N SER A 61 5.22 -13.73 -5.54
CA SER A 61 4.72 -13.54 -6.90
C SER A 61 5.84 -13.63 -7.94
N GLY A 62 5.45 -13.91 -9.19
CA GLY A 62 6.35 -14.01 -10.32
C GLY A 62 7.18 -12.73 -10.53
N GLN A 63 8.46 -12.91 -10.82
CA GLN A 63 9.42 -11.82 -11.02
C GLN A 63 9.50 -11.44 -12.51
N SER A 64 8.45 -10.79 -13.03
CA SER A 64 8.44 -10.29 -14.39
C SER A 64 9.44 -9.15 -14.60
N SER A 65 10.10 -9.13 -15.76
CA SER A 65 10.93 -8.02 -16.21
C SER A 65 10.11 -6.80 -16.67
N GLU A 66 8.82 -6.96 -16.91
CA GLU A 66 7.94 -5.93 -17.43
C GLU A 66 6.71 -5.74 -16.53
N GLY A 67 5.99 -4.64 -16.72
CA GLY A 67 4.76 -4.38 -16.00
C GLY A 67 4.95 -3.91 -14.56
N ASN A 68 6.15 -3.54 -14.15
CA ASN A 68 6.42 -3.02 -12.80
C ASN A 68 5.98 -1.54 -12.69
N ASN A 69 4.70 -1.29 -12.95
CA ASN A 69 4.08 0.04 -12.94
C ASN A 69 2.65 -0.02 -12.40
N MET A 70 2.12 1.14 -12.00
CA MET A 70 0.83 1.23 -11.31
C MET A 70 -0.37 0.76 -12.14
N GLU A 71 -0.32 0.94 -13.47
CA GLU A 71 -1.39 0.46 -14.37
C GLU A 71 -1.50 -1.05 -14.34
N THR A 72 -0.36 -1.72 -14.46
CA THR A 72 -0.30 -3.17 -14.45
C THR A 72 -0.63 -3.74 -13.07
N TYR A 73 -0.16 -3.10 -11.99
CA TYR A 73 -0.51 -3.51 -10.63
C TYR A 73 -2.02 -3.51 -10.41
N ALA A 74 -2.70 -2.43 -10.82
CA ALA A 74 -4.16 -2.35 -10.73
C ALA A 74 -4.88 -3.37 -11.63
N ALA A 75 -4.33 -3.68 -12.80
CA ALA A 75 -4.87 -4.71 -13.69
C ALA A 75 -4.73 -6.12 -13.11
N ASP A 76 -3.59 -6.43 -12.46
CA ASP A 76 -3.40 -7.71 -11.75
C ASP A 76 -4.41 -7.89 -10.63
N VAL A 77 -4.68 -6.82 -9.86
CA VAL A 77 -5.74 -6.82 -8.84
C VAL A 77 -7.11 -7.08 -9.46
N ALA A 78 -7.38 -6.51 -10.64
CA ALA A 78 -8.65 -6.75 -11.33
C ALA A 78 -8.81 -8.22 -11.74
N GLU A 79 -7.74 -8.86 -12.20
CA GLU A 79 -7.77 -10.28 -12.52
C GLU A 79 -7.90 -11.16 -11.26
N LEU A 80 -7.20 -10.82 -10.17
CA LEU A 80 -7.34 -11.50 -8.88
C LEU A 80 -8.77 -11.44 -8.35
N THR A 81 -9.35 -10.24 -8.30
CA THR A 81 -10.71 -10.05 -7.79
C THR A 81 -11.77 -10.72 -8.67
N ALA A 82 -11.53 -10.79 -9.98
CA ALA A 82 -12.39 -11.53 -10.91
C ALA A 82 -12.27 -13.05 -10.71
N ALA A 83 -11.04 -13.57 -10.58
CA ALA A 83 -10.80 -15.00 -10.36
C ALA A 83 -11.41 -15.52 -9.05
N LEU A 84 -11.41 -14.68 -8.00
CA LEU A 84 -12.01 -14.99 -6.70
C LEU A 84 -13.50 -14.61 -6.60
N ASP A 85 -14.10 -14.09 -7.68
CA ASP A 85 -15.48 -13.55 -7.77
C ASP A 85 -15.84 -12.62 -6.61
N LEU A 86 -14.92 -11.71 -6.25
CA LEU A 86 -15.14 -10.78 -5.16
C LEU A 86 -16.18 -9.73 -5.54
N LYS A 87 -17.16 -9.51 -4.66
CA LYS A 87 -18.21 -8.50 -4.77
C LYS A 87 -18.34 -7.76 -3.44
N ASP A 88 -18.74 -6.50 -3.50
CA ASP A 88 -18.87 -5.63 -2.32
C ASP A 88 -17.61 -5.61 -1.44
N ALA A 89 -16.44 -5.77 -2.08
CA ALA A 89 -15.18 -5.86 -1.40
C ALA A 89 -14.73 -4.50 -0.84
N ILE A 90 -14.08 -4.55 0.31
CA ILE A 90 -13.40 -3.42 0.91
C ILE A 90 -11.92 -3.53 0.54
N HIS A 91 -11.32 -2.47 0.01
CA HIS A 91 -9.92 -2.47 -0.35
C HIS A 91 -9.13 -1.57 0.60
N ILE A 92 -8.06 -2.09 1.19
CA ILE A 92 -7.21 -1.39 2.16
C ILE A 92 -5.78 -1.39 1.61
N GLY A 93 -5.20 -0.21 1.45
CA GLY A 93 -3.84 -0.08 0.90
C GLY A 93 -2.96 0.82 1.73
N HIS A 94 -1.71 0.40 1.96
CA HIS A 94 -0.69 1.17 2.64
C HIS A 94 0.33 1.71 1.63
N SER A 95 0.69 2.99 1.74
CA SER A 95 1.76 3.59 0.94
C SER A 95 1.51 3.42 -0.57
N THR A 96 2.40 2.74 -1.29
CA THR A 96 2.22 2.33 -2.70
C THR A 96 0.92 1.56 -2.91
N GLY A 97 0.54 0.69 -1.96
CA GLY A 97 -0.71 -0.05 -2.00
C GLY A 97 -1.94 0.85 -1.93
N GLY A 98 -1.86 2.00 -1.29
CA GLY A 98 -2.93 3.02 -1.34
C GLY A 98 -3.13 3.59 -2.74
N GLY A 99 -2.05 3.86 -3.46
CA GLY A 99 -2.12 4.25 -4.88
C GLY A 99 -2.73 3.15 -5.77
N GLU A 100 -2.33 1.89 -5.52
CA GLU A 100 -2.88 0.72 -6.23
C GLU A 100 -4.39 0.57 -5.99
N VAL A 101 -4.86 0.74 -4.73
CA VAL A 101 -6.29 0.74 -4.38
C VAL A 101 -7.06 1.81 -5.16
N ILE A 102 -6.58 3.05 -5.16
CA ILE A 102 -7.23 4.16 -5.86
C ILE A 102 -7.27 3.91 -7.37
N ARG A 103 -6.17 3.49 -7.98
CA ARG A 103 -6.11 3.16 -9.41
C ARG A 103 -7.02 1.99 -9.78
N TYR A 104 -7.03 0.92 -8.97
CA TYR A 104 -7.92 -0.22 -9.15
C TYR A 104 -9.39 0.18 -9.02
N ALA A 105 -9.75 0.85 -7.93
CA ALA A 105 -11.14 1.25 -7.67
C ALA A 105 -11.71 2.15 -8.77
N SER A 106 -10.89 3.09 -9.27
CA SER A 106 -11.25 4.01 -10.35
C SER A 106 -11.49 3.29 -11.70
N LYS A 107 -10.56 2.42 -12.09
CA LYS A 107 -10.56 1.82 -13.44
C LYS A 107 -11.32 0.51 -13.54
N TYR A 108 -11.29 -0.31 -12.51
CA TYR A 108 -11.79 -1.69 -12.55
C TYR A 108 -12.81 -2.00 -11.46
N GLY A 109 -12.90 -1.18 -10.40
CA GLY A 109 -13.65 -1.48 -9.19
C GLY A 109 -15.16 -1.32 -9.28
N LYS A 110 -15.71 -0.81 -10.41
CA LYS A 110 -17.15 -0.55 -10.53
C LYS A 110 -17.98 -1.82 -10.31
N GLY A 111 -18.86 -1.76 -9.30
CA GLY A 111 -19.73 -2.89 -8.92
C GLY A 111 -19.01 -4.01 -8.14
N ARG A 112 -17.72 -3.85 -7.80
CA ARG A 112 -16.93 -4.79 -7.00
C ARG A 112 -16.44 -4.20 -5.70
N VAL A 113 -16.15 -2.89 -5.67
CA VAL A 113 -15.62 -2.18 -4.50
C VAL A 113 -16.75 -1.44 -3.80
N SER A 114 -16.94 -1.72 -2.50
CA SER A 114 -17.92 -1.03 -1.65
C SER A 114 -17.31 0.16 -0.90
N LYS A 115 -16.10 0.01 -0.38
CA LYS A 115 -15.35 1.04 0.36
C LYS A 115 -13.86 0.91 0.06
N ALA A 116 -13.12 2.02 0.17
CA ALA A 116 -11.67 2.02 0.10
C ALA A 116 -11.07 2.69 1.35
N ILE A 117 -9.94 2.19 1.80
CA ILE A 117 -9.15 2.76 2.90
C ILE A 117 -7.71 2.90 2.39
N ILE A 118 -7.16 4.09 2.50
CA ILE A 118 -5.77 4.37 2.14
C ILE A 118 -5.01 4.90 3.35
N ILE A 119 -3.88 4.28 3.64
CA ILE A 119 -3.07 4.53 4.83
C ILE A 119 -1.70 5.04 4.40
N SER A 120 -1.30 6.24 4.84
CA SER A 120 0.00 6.84 4.47
C SER A 120 0.29 6.72 2.96
N ALA A 121 -0.75 6.98 2.13
CA ALA A 121 -0.76 6.65 0.72
C ALA A 121 0.02 7.65 -0.14
N VAL A 122 0.60 7.16 -1.23
CA VAL A 122 1.36 7.96 -2.22
C VAL A 122 0.49 8.88 -3.09
N THR A 123 -0.75 9.11 -2.68
CA THR A 123 -1.75 9.93 -3.39
C THR A 123 -1.82 11.36 -2.82
N PRO A 124 -2.20 12.37 -3.64
CA PRO A 124 -2.53 12.30 -5.07
C PRO A 124 -1.33 12.17 -6.00
N ILE A 125 -0.18 12.72 -5.63
CA ILE A 125 1.07 12.66 -6.41
C ILE A 125 2.27 12.95 -5.50
N MET A 126 3.30 12.10 -5.55
CA MET A 126 4.48 12.24 -4.68
C MET A 126 5.50 13.25 -5.21
N ILE A 127 5.81 13.15 -6.51
CA ILE A 127 6.88 13.93 -7.09
C ILE A 127 6.58 15.44 -7.12
N LYS A 128 7.61 16.25 -6.85
CA LYS A 128 7.55 17.69 -7.03
C LYS A 128 7.49 18.03 -8.52
N ASN A 129 6.42 18.73 -8.93
CA ASN A 129 6.23 19.25 -10.27
C ASN A 129 5.31 20.50 -10.22
N GLU A 130 4.90 21.03 -11.38
CA GLU A 130 4.01 22.20 -11.43
C GLU A 130 2.65 21.97 -10.72
N ALA A 131 2.10 20.76 -10.82
CA ALA A 131 0.83 20.40 -10.17
C ALA A 131 1.00 20.11 -8.65
N ASN A 132 2.21 19.79 -8.20
CA ASN A 132 2.54 19.50 -6.80
C ASN A 132 3.86 20.20 -6.41
N PRO A 133 3.86 21.55 -6.25
CA PRO A 133 5.08 22.30 -5.96
C PRO A 133 5.71 21.97 -4.60
N ASP A 134 4.93 21.44 -3.65
CA ASP A 134 5.39 20.97 -2.34
C ASP A 134 5.68 19.46 -2.30
N GLY A 135 5.78 18.83 -3.46
CA GLY A 135 6.11 17.41 -3.60
C GLY A 135 7.57 17.10 -3.28
N VAL A 136 7.87 15.82 -3.21
CA VAL A 136 9.22 15.31 -2.94
C VAL A 136 10.09 15.49 -4.20
N PRO A 137 11.30 16.08 -4.09
CA PRO A 137 12.21 16.24 -5.23
C PRO A 137 12.58 14.89 -5.87
N LEU A 138 12.74 14.87 -7.20
CA LEU A 138 13.15 13.67 -7.93
C LEU A 138 14.45 13.06 -7.39
N SER A 139 15.40 13.89 -6.95
CA SER A 139 16.68 13.44 -6.38
C SER A 139 16.53 12.50 -5.20
N VAL A 140 15.49 12.66 -4.38
CA VAL A 140 15.20 11.74 -3.25
C VAL A 140 14.85 10.36 -3.77
N PHE A 141 14.05 10.28 -4.84
CA PHE A 141 13.72 9.01 -5.45
C PHE A 141 14.89 8.38 -6.19
N ASP A 142 15.79 9.18 -6.75
CA ASP A 142 17.03 8.71 -7.37
C ASP A 142 17.98 8.11 -6.31
N GLU A 143 18.07 8.69 -5.11
CA GLU A 143 18.80 8.11 -3.98
C GLU A 143 18.21 6.74 -3.57
N ILE A 144 16.87 6.61 -3.55
CA ILE A 144 16.19 5.32 -3.29
C ILE A 144 16.54 4.30 -4.39
N ARG A 145 16.56 4.71 -5.66
CA ARG A 145 16.96 3.86 -6.80
C ARG A 145 18.43 3.42 -6.68
N GLU A 146 19.32 4.34 -6.33
CA GLU A 146 20.73 4.03 -6.14
C GLU A 146 20.93 3.02 -5.00
N GLY A 147 20.33 3.25 -3.82
CA GLY A 147 20.39 2.33 -2.70
C GLY A 147 19.84 0.94 -3.05
N THR A 148 18.72 0.89 -3.77
CA THR A 148 18.09 -0.36 -4.23
C THR A 148 18.94 -1.09 -5.27
N GLY A 149 19.54 -0.36 -6.21
CA GLY A 149 20.31 -0.95 -7.30
C GLY A 149 21.74 -1.36 -6.91
N PHE A 150 22.39 -0.64 -5.98
CA PHE A 150 23.78 -0.86 -5.62
C PHE A 150 23.99 -1.82 -4.45
N ASN A 151 23.30 -1.57 -3.31
CA ASN A 151 23.41 -2.44 -2.11
C ASN A 151 22.06 -2.55 -1.42
N ARG A 152 21.13 -3.22 -2.06
CA ARG A 152 19.78 -3.43 -1.55
C ARG A 152 19.75 -4.02 -0.14
N ALA A 153 20.67 -4.92 0.16
CA ALA A 153 20.69 -5.61 1.45
C ALA A 153 20.91 -4.63 2.62
N GLN A 154 21.88 -3.73 2.50
CA GLN A 154 22.13 -2.71 3.54
C GLN A 154 21.06 -1.62 3.51
N TYR A 155 20.69 -1.15 2.32
CA TYR A 155 19.68 -0.09 2.16
C TYR A 155 18.35 -0.50 2.81
N PHE A 156 17.85 -1.71 2.52
CA PHE A 156 16.63 -2.21 3.12
C PHE A 156 16.77 -2.57 4.60
N TYR A 157 17.99 -2.85 5.08
CA TYR A 157 18.23 -3.06 6.50
C TYR A 157 18.13 -1.76 7.31
N ASP A 158 18.51 -0.63 6.72
CA ASP A 158 18.51 0.68 7.40
C ASP A 158 17.18 1.42 7.23
N PHE A 159 16.48 1.25 6.10
CA PHE A 159 15.25 1.96 5.76
C PHE A 159 14.14 1.91 6.83
N PRO A 160 13.91 0.77 7.53
CA PRO A 160 12.90 0.66 8.59
C PRO A 160 13.06 1.65 9.74
N ILE A 161 14.23 2.19 9.97
CA ILE A 161 14.48 3.15 11.06
C ILE A 161 13.62 4.41 10.89
N ALA A 162 13.62 5.01 9.70
CA ALA A 162 12.76 6.16 9.39
C ALA A 162 11.31 5.74 9.12
N PHE A 163 11.11 4.57 8.50
CA PHE A 163 9.79 4.03 8.17
C PHE A 163 8.89 3.83 9.40
N TYR A 164 9.47 3.38 10.52
CA TYR A 164 8.78 3.16 11.79
C TYR A 164 9.02 4.27 12.83
N GLY A 165 9.70 5.36 12.47
CA GLY A 165 9.98 6.47 13.37
C GLY A 165 10.97 6.13 14.49
N TRP A 166 11.76 5.07 14.38
CA TRP A 166 12.70 4.63 15.41
C TRP A 166 13.95 5.53 15.55
N ASN A 167 14.05 6.57 14.75
CA ASN A 167 15.02 7.65 14.87
C ASN A 167 14.51 8.82 15.74
N ARG A 168 13.32 8.73 16.32
CA ARG A 168 12.75 9.72 17.23
C ARG A 168 13.22 9.47 18.67
N GLU A 169 13.29 10.55 19.45
CA GLU A 169 13.65 10.47 20.87
C GLU A 169 12.66 9.57 21.64
N GLY A 170 13.18 8.74 22.53
CA GLY A 170 12.37 7.82 23.35
C GLY A 170 11.90 6.55 22.64
N THR A 171 12.17 6.38 21.34
CA THR A 171 11.81 5.17 20.61
C THR A 171 12.85 4.06 20.77
N THR A 172 12.45 2.83 20.51
CA THR A 172 13.33 1.65 20.54
C THR A 172 13.09 0.81 19.29
N VAL A 173 14.19 0.45 18.61
CA VAL A 173 14.14 -0.43 17.45
C VAL A 173 13.59 -1.80 17.85
N GLN A 174 12.54 -2.23 17.17
CA GLN A 174 11.97 -3.57 17.33
C GLN A 174 12.61 -4.51 16.31
N GLU A 175 13.69 -5.18 16.69
CA GLU A 175 14.53 -5.98 15.80
C GLU A 175 13.74 -7.05 15.01
N GLY A 176 12.73 -7.68 15.60
CA GLY A 176 11.88 -8.64 14.91
C GLY A 176 11.09 -8.02 13.75
N ILE A 177 10.54 -6.82 13.95
CA ILE A 177 9.82 -6.07 12.91
C ILE A 177 10.80 -5.61 11.84
N LYS A 178 11.96 -5.07 12.23
CA LYS A 178 13.02 -4.64 11.31
C LYS A 178 13.49 -5.78 10.41
N HIS A 179 13.77 -6.95 10.98
CA HIS A 179 14.18 -8.12 10.22
C HIS A 179 13.06 -8.64 9.32
N ASN A 180 11.80 -8.59 9.77
CA ASN A 180 10.67 -9.00 8.93
C ASN A 180 10.48 -8.06 7.72
N TRP A 181 10.63 -6.73 7.92
CA TRP A 181 10.61 -5.76 6.83
C TRP A 181 11.74 -6.03 5.83
N TRP A 182 12.97 -6.18 6.32
CA TRP A 182 14.13 -6.51 5.49
C TRP A 182 13.94 -7.80 4.70
N ARG A 183 13.50 -8.86 5.36
CA ARG A 183 13.21 -10.15 4.73
C ARG A 183 12.22 -10.00 3.58
N GLN A 184 11.12 -9.30 3.79
CA GLN A 184 10.09 -9.08 2.77
C GLN A 184 10.68 -8.33 1.56
N GLY A 185 11.41 -7.25 1.78
CA GLY A 185 12.07 -6.50 0.71
C GLY A 185 13.07 -7.34 -0.08
N MET A 186 13.84 -8.20 0.61
CA MET A 186 14.84 -9.07 -0.03
C MET A 186 14.22 -10.23 -0.83
N MET A 187 12.98 -10.64 -0.56
CA MET A 187 12.27 -11.67 -1.33
C MET A 187 11.88 -11.20 -2.73
N GLY A 188 11.65 -9.91 -2.91
CA GLY A 188 11.25 -9.35 -4.20
C GLY A 188 12.38 -9.30 -5.24
N SER A 189 12.01 -9.12 -6.50
CA SER A 189 12.94 -8.85 -7.59
C SER A 189 13.63 -7.50 -7.40
N VAL A 190 14.94 -7.43 -7.60
CA VAL A 190 15.66 -6.16 -7.57
C VAL A 190 15.15 -5.21 -8.65
N LEU A 191 14.84 -5.73 -9.83
CA LEU A 191 14.30 -4.95 -10.94
C LEU A 191 12.91 -4.39 -10.59
N ALA A 192 11.99 -5.23 -10.07
CA ALA A 192 10.66 -4.77 -9.68
C ALA A 192 10.71 -3.74 -8.53
N ASN A 193 11.61 -3.92 -7.57
CA ASN A 193 11.82 -2.95 -6.52
C ASN A 193 12.35 -1.61 -7.07
N TYR A 194 13.27 -1.64 -8.02
CA TYR A 194 13.84 -0.47 -8.67
C TYR A 194 12.79 0.28 -9.53
N GLU A 195 12.10 -0.42 -10.42
CA GLU A 195 11.06 0.16 -11.28
C GLU A 195 9.82 0.60 -10.47
N GLY A 196 9.51 -0.11 -9.41
CA GLY A 196 8.43 0.22 -8.48
C GLY A 196 8.59 1.61 -7.85
N ILE A 197 9.81 2.11 -7.73
CA ILE A 197 10.07 3.47 -7.24
C ILE A 197 9.40 4.50 -8.17
N LYS A 198 9.53 4.32 -9.49
CA LYS A 198 8.83 5.16 -10.47
C LYS A 198 7.31 5.02 -10.34
N ALA A 199 6.83 3.79 -10.16
CA ALA A 199 5.39 3.52 -10.03
C ALA A 199 4.75 4.31 -8.89
N PHE A 200 5.38 4.41 -7.73
CA PHE A 200 4.80 5.14 -6.60
C PHE A 200 5.15 6.63 -6.57
N SER A 201 6.30 7.04 -7.13
CA SER A 201 6.75 8.42 -7.04
C SER A 201 6.21 9.32 -8.16
N GLU A 202 6.05 8.79 -9.38
CA GLU A 202 5.73 9.57 -10.56
C GLU A 202 4.28 9.36 -11.06
N SER A 203 3.51 8.45 -10.45
CA SER A 203 2.09 8.27 -10.79
C SER A 203 1.24 9.42 -10.25
N ASP A 204 0.35 9.94 -11.09
CA ASP A 204 -0.68 10.90 -10.71
C ASP A 204 -2.03 10.17 -10.53
N PHE A 205 -2.63 10.32 -9.35
CA PHE A 205 -3.91 9.74 -8.98
C PHE A 205 -5.03 10.78 -8.85
N THR A 206 -4.77 12.02 -9.28
CA THR A 206 -5.71 13.14 -9.12
C THR A 206 -7.06 12.84 -9.74
N GLU A 207 -7.08 12.38 -11.00
CA GLU A 207 -8.34 12.07 -11.69
C GLU A 207 -8.98 10.77 -11.19
N ASP A 208 -8.16 9.80 -10.74
CA ASP A 208 -8.67 8.60 -10.10
C ASP A 208 -9.47 8.96 -8.83
N LEU A 209 -8.90 9.76 -7.93
CA LEU A 209 -9.56 10.22 -6.69
C LEU A 209 -10.88 10.95 -6.98
N LYS A 210 -10.88 11.90 -7.93
CA LYS A 210 -12.09 12.65 -8.32
C LYS A 210 -13.19 11.76 -8.91
N SER A 211 -12.83 10.66 -9.56
CA SER A 211 -13.77 9.76 -10.22
C SER A 211 -14.54 8.87 -9.25
N LEU A 212 -14.02 8.63 -8.04
CA LEU A 212 -14.60 7.72 -7.07
C LEU A 212 -15.92 8.24 -6.50
N ASN A 213 -16.94 7.36 -6.49
CA ASN A 213 -18.23 7.63 -5.86
C ASN A 213 -18.48 6.78 -4.61
N ILE A 214 -17.52 5.89 -4.25
CA ILE A 214 -17.57 5.08 -3.03
C ILE A 214 -17.05 5.87 -1.83
N PRO A 215 -17.41 5.48 -0.58
CA PRO A 215 -16.76 6.02 0.61
C PRO A 215 -15.27 5.67 0.65
N VAL A 216 -14.44 6.67 0.97
CA VAL A 216 -12.98 6.48 1.10
C VAL A 216 -12.51 7.06 2.44
N LEU A 217 -11.81 6.24 3.22
CA LEU A 217 -11.12 6.66 4.43
C LEU A 217 -9.65 6.90 4.12
N VAL A 218 -9.15 8.08 4.49
CA VAL A 218 -7.74 8.45 4.42
C VAL A 218 -7.19 8.48 5.84
N LEU A 219 -6.20 7.65 6.13
CA LEU A 219 -5.49 7.61 7.41
C LEU A 219 -4.03 8.02 7.19
N HIS A 220 -3.52 8.97 8.01
CA HIS A 220 -2.13 9.42 7.84
C HIS A 220 -1.53 9.90 9.15
N GLY A 221 -0.28 9.50 9.39
CA GLY A 221 0.52 9.99 10.50
C GLY A 221 1.17 11.35 10.17
N GLU A 222 1.09 12.31 11.07
CA GLU A 222 1.70 13.64 10.84
C GLU A 222 3.24 13.58 10.93
N ASP A 223 3.79 12.56 11.62
CA ASP A 223 5.24 12.29 11.69
C ASP A 223 5.71 11.29 10.62
N ASP A 224 4.98 11.14 9.53
CA ASP A 224 5.37 10.30 8.39
C ASP A 224 6.58 10.90 7.66
N GLN A 225 7.74 10.23 7.78
CA GLN A 225 9.01 10.65 7.19
C GLN A 225 9.22 10.11 5.78
N ILE A 226 8.28 9.31 5.25
CA ILE A 226 8.37 8.64 3.93
C ILE A 226 7.42 9.30 2.93
N VAL A 227 6.14 9.41 3.30
CA VAL A 227 5.12 10.11 2.53
C VAL A 227 4.70 11.37 3.29
N PRO A 228 5.06 12.57 2.83
CA PRO A 228 4.75 13.79 3.57
C PRO A 228 3.26 13.94 3.87
N TYR A 229 2.93 14.23 5.13
CA TYR A 229 1.54 14.35 5.60
C TYR A 229 0.69 15.31 4.77
N ASN A 230 1.28 16.38 4.20
CA ASN A 230 0.56 17.36 3.37
C ASN A 230 -0.15 16.74 2.15
N GLN A 231 0.17 15.50 1.77
CA GLN A 231 -0.52 14.78 0.70
C GLN A 231 -1.91 14.29 1.14
N ALA A 232 -2.08 13.92 2.39
CA ALA A 232 -3.34 13.35 2.89
C ALA A 232 -4.54 14.33 2.80
N PRO A 233 -4.46 15.58 3.30
CA PRO A 233 -5.55 16.54 3.11
C PRO A 233 -5.80 16.88 1.63
N LYS A 234 -4.76 16.90 0.78
CA LYS A 234 -4.93 17.09 -0.66
C LYS A 234 -5.72 15.94 -1.29
N ALA A 235 -5.35 14.68 -0.95
CA ALA A 235 -6.07 13.50 -1.42
C ALA A 235 -7.53 13.50 -0.94
N ALA A 236 -7.78 13.77 0.35
CA ALA A 236 -9.12 13.83 0.92
C ALA A 236 -10.00 14.89 0.26
N ALA A 237 -9.45 16.06 -0.07
CA ALA A 237 -10.18 17.15 -0.73
C ALA A 237 -10.60 16.82 -2.18
N LEU A 238 -9.94 15.88 -2.85
CA LEU A 238 -10.29 15.42 -4.20
C LEU A 238 -11.42 14.40 -4.20
N LEU A 239 -11.67 13.73 -3.08
CA LEU A 239 -12.68 12.68 -2.93
C LEU A 239 -14.08 13.27 -2.72
N LYS A 240 -15.10 12.72 -3.39
CA LYS A 240 -16.50 13.11 -3.18
C LYS A 240 -17.06 12.67 -1.83
N ASN A 241 -16.63 11.50 -1.36
CA ASN A 241 -17.06 10.87 -0.11
C ASN A 241 -15.81 10.48 0.72
N GLY A 242 -14.89 11.43 0.90
CA GLY A 242 -13.65 11.24 1.64
C GLY A 242 -13.80 11.59 3.12
N LYS A 243 -13.22 10.77 4.01
CA LYS A 243 -13.02 11.07 5.43
C LYS A 243 -11.52 11.01 5.72
N LEU A 244 -10.95 12.04 6.35
CA LEU A 244 -9.56 12.06 6.81
C LEU A 244 -9.51 11.86 8.34
N ILE A 245 -8.63 10.98 8.79
CA ILE A 245 -8.20 10.88 10.19
C ILE A 245 -6.67 11.05 10.21
N SER A 246 -6.20 12.01 10.99
CA SER A 246 -4.77 12.30 11.18
C SER A 246 -4.31 11.85 12.56
N TYR A 247 -3.07 11.43 12.66
CA TYR A 247 -2.45 10.98 13.91
C TYR A 247 -1.16 11.76 14.17
N PRO A 248 -1.11 12.68 15.16
CA PRO A 248 -0.01 13.63 15.33
C PRO A 248 1.39 13.01 15.41
N GLU A 249 1.53 11.86 16.06
CA GLU A 249 2.84 11.26 16.36
C GLU A 249 3.10 9.94 15.61
N PHE A 250 2.19 9.50 14.71
CA PHE A 250 2.35 8.20 14.05
C PHE A 250 3.30 8.28 12.86
N PRO A 251 4.19 7.29 12.72
CA PRO A 251 5.13 7.16 11.60
C PRO A 251 4.46 6.55 10.37
N HIS A 252 5.23 6.43 9.28
CA HIS A 252 4.77 5.78 8.05
C HIS A 252 4.27 4.35 8.26
N GLY A 253 5.00 3.57 9.05
CA GLY A 253 4.68 2.17 9.35
C GLY A 253 3.60 1.96 10.40
N MET A 254 2.75 2.94 10.67
CA MET A 254 1.70 2.89 11.69
C MET A 254 0.73 1.69 11.61
N PRO A 255 0.45 1.04 10.46
CA PRO A 255 -0.33 -0.20 10.46
C PRO A 255 0.29 -1.31 11.30
N THR A 256 1.63 -1.29 11.46
CA THR A 256 2.37 -2.27 12.26
C THR A 256 2.59 -1.80 13.70
N THR A 257 3.04 -0.55 13.89
CA THR A 257 3.38 -0.03 15.23
C THR A 257 2.17 0.36 16.05
N GLU A 258 1.09 0.83 15.40
CA GLU A 258 -0.13 1.34 16.00
C GLU A 258 -1.37 0.51 15.59
N ALA A 259 -1.15 -0.80 15.37
CA ALA A 259 -2.12 -1.70 14.78
C ALA A 259 -3.49 -1.68 15.48
N GLU A 260 -3.55 -1.57 16.80
CA GLU A 260 -4.81 -1.55 17.55
C GLU A 260 -5.66 -0.32 17.20
N THR A 261 -5.07 0.87 17.20
CA THR A 261 -5.77 2.12 16.86
C THR A 261 -6.23 2.10 15.41
N ILE A 262 -5.33 1.78 14.49
CA ILE A 262 -5.62 1.74 13.05
C ILE A 262 -6.73 0.72 12.73
N ASN A 263 -6.66 -0.48 13.31
CA ASN A 263 -7.66 -1.51 13.08
C ASN A 263 -9.04 -1.11 13.59
N ASN A 264 -9.13 -0.44 14.74
CA ASN A 264 -10.40 0.00 15.32
C ASN A 264 -11.02 1.12 14.48
N ASP A 265 -10.24 2.12 14.03
CA ASP A 265 -10.74 3.20 13.17
C ASP A 265 -11.22 2.68 11.80
N ILE A 266 -10.49 1.72 11.23
CA ILE A 266 -10.93 1.02 10.02
C ILE A 266 -12.24 0.27 10.27
N LEU A 267 -12.35 -0.48 11.37
CA LEU A 267 -13.54 -1.26 11.70
C LEU A 267 -14.77 -0.36 11.91
N GLU A 268 -14.60 0.79 12.58
CA GLU A 268 -15.67 1.80 12.72
C GLU A 268 -16.15 2.30 11.36
N PHE A 269 -15.21 2.67 10.47
CA PHE A 269 -15.54 3.11 9.13
C PHE A 269 -16.20 2.04 8.27
N ILE A 270 -15.79 0.79 8.40
CA ILE A 270 -16.42 -0.32 7.66
C ILE A 270 -17.88 -0.52 8.08
N LYS A 271 -18.17 -0.36 9.37
CA LYS A 271 -19.52 -0.57 9.94
C LYS A 271 -20.46 0.62 9.75
N SER A 272 -19.94 1.81 9.43
CA SER A 272 -20.75 2.99 9.12
C SER A 272 -21.32 2.90 7.69
#